data_d00ad954ef2e86f153c3bdcec24e2629
#
_entry.id   d00ad954ef2e86f153c3bdcec24e2629
#
_cell.length_a   1.000
_cell.length_b   1.000
_cell.length_c   1.000
_cell.angle_alpha   90.00
_cell.angle_beta   90.00
_cell.angle_gamma   90.00
#
_symmetry.space_group_name_H-M   'P 1'
#
loop_
_entity.id
_entity.type
_entity.pdbx_description
1 polymer ?
#
loop_
_entity_poly.entity_id
_entity_poly.type
_entity_poly.pdbx_seq_one_letter_code
_entity_poly.pdbx_strand_id
1 'polypeptide(L)'
;MTGAHGGVGPLLLVPMALFWGYLAAALRQRDPGRAGWSHWRTASFGVGTALLAVALLRPAHDLVGHVWQHLLVGMLAPLGLVLGAPGTLALRTVPPRVGRAALRLLRHPVAAVATHPVTGLLLTAGGLYLLHLTPLYRATLTHPGLHAVVLLHFLAAGYVFSWAIAGPDPGPHRPGVPLRLVVLGLSVAAHATLAQLMYAGLVDVAAPADRLRTAATLMYYVGDLAEILLALALLATWRPTPRRDRPTPDRPERRPRAVVRA
;
A
#
# COMPACT_ATOMS: atom_id res chain seq x y z
N MET A 1 33.36 23.03 -11.68
CA MET A 1 31.94 22.89 -11.37
C MET A 1 31.29 21.92 -12.35
N THR A 2 31.61 20.64 -12.28
CA THR A 2 31.06 19.60 -13.16
C THR A 2 31.09 18.27 -12.37
N GLY A 3 30.02 17.93 -11.67
CA GLY A 3 30.03 16.66 -10.91
C GLY A 3 28.75 16.24 -10.20
N ALA A 4 27.64 17.00 -10.28
CA ALA A 4 26.44 16.70 -9.50
C ALA A 4 25.25 16.14 -10.30
N HIS A 5 25.33 16.03 -11.61
CA HIS A 5 24.20 15.61 -12.46
C HIS A 5 24.19 14.11 -12.82
N GLY A 6 25.19 13.34 -12.41
CA GLY A 6 25.29 11.91 -12.77
C GLY A 6 24.41 10.93 -11.97
N GLY A 7 23.90 11.34 -10.81
CA GLY A 7 23.29 10.38 -9.86
C GLY A 7 21.75 10.24 -9.91
N VAL A 8 21.05 11.25 -10.40
CA VAL A 8 19.56 11.29 -10.31
C VAL A 8 18.89 10.65 -11.52
N GLY A 9 19.52 10.73 -12.69
CA GLY A 9 18.97 10.17 -13.95
C GLY A 9 18.60 8.68 -13.87
N PRO A 10 19.49 7.79 -13.40
CA PRO A 10 19.20 6.38 -13.32
C PRO A 10 18.04 6.03 -12.37
N LEU A 11 17.87 6.79 -11.27
CA LEU A 11 16.80 6.54 -10.30
C LEU A 11 15.40 6.84 -10.87
N LEU A 12 15.29 7.80 -11.80
CA LEU A 12 14.03 8.11 -12.47
C LEU A 12 13.62 7.06 -13.50
N LEU A 13 14.55 6.25 -13.99
CA LEU A 13 14.23 5.19 -14.94
C LEU A 13 13.22 4.18 -14.38
N VAL A 14 13.27 3.92 -13.06
CA VAL A 14 12.35 2.98 -12.41
C VAL A 14 10.90 3.45 -12.45
N PRO A 15 10.52 4.63 -11.88
CA PRO A 15 9.13 5.10 -11.95
C PRO A 15 8.66 5.35 -13.39
N MET A 16 9.54 5.79 -14.29
CA MET A 16 9.21 5.94 -15.71
C MET A 16 8.92 4.61 -16.38
N ALA A 17 9.76 3.61 -16.19
CA ALA A 17 9.54 2.27 -16.75
C ALA A 17 8.26 1.64 -16.21
N LEU A 18 7.98 1.79 -14.90
CA LEU A 18 6.74 1.35 -14.27
C LEU A 18 5.52 2.03 -14.90
N PHE A 19 5.56 3.35 -15.07
CA PHE A 19 4.45 4.11 -15.65
C PHE A 19 4.19 3.71 -17.11
N TRP A 20 5.22 3.72 -17.95
CA TRP A 20 5.07 3.42 -19.37
C TRP A 20 4.71 1.96 -19.62
N GLY A 21 5.28 1.03 -18.85
CA GLY A 21 4.90 -0.39 -18.91
C GLY A 21 3.44 -0.60 -18.53
N TYR A 22 2.98 0.05 -17.44
CA TYR A 22 1.59 0.00 -17.02
C TYR A 22 0.66 0.65 -18.08
N LEU A 23 1.02 1.83 -18.58
CA LEU A 23 0.22 2.54 -19.58
C LEU A 23 0.07 1.73 -20.86
N ALA A 24 1.16 1.15 -21.37
CA ALA A 24 1.13 0.28 -22.55
C ALA A 24 0.20 -0.93 -22.35
N ALA A 25 0.28 -1.57 -21.18
CA ALA A 25 -0.62 -2.68 -20.83
C ALA A 25 -2.09 -2.22 -20.72
N ALA A 26 -2.35 -1.07 -20.11
CA ALA A 26 -3.68 -0.50 -19.96
C ALA A 26 -4.31 -0.10 -21.32
N LEU A 27 -3.52 0.49 -22.23
CA LEU A 27 -3.97 0.83 -23.58
C LEU A 27 -4.33 -0.42 -24.37
N ARG A 28 -3.53 -1.48 -24.31
CA ARG A 28 -3.86 -2.77 -24.95
C ARG A 28 -5.17 -3.38 -24.46
N GLN A 29 -5.59 -3.12 -23.21
CA GLN A 29 -6.87 -3.60 -22.69
C GLN A 29 -8.06 -2.76 -23.15
N ARG A 30 -7.84 -1.59 -23.78
CA ARG A 30 -8.89 -0.72 -24.33
C ARG A 30 -9.17 -0.99 -25.82
N ASP A 31 -8.40 -1.89 -26.45
CA ASP A 31 -8.62 -2.29 -27.83
C ASP A 31 -10.02 -2.89 -28.03
N PRO A 32 -10.65 -2.73 -29.21
CA PRO A 32 -11.93 -3.35 -29.53
C PRO A 32 -11.91 -4.86 -29.29
N GLY A 33 -12.95 -5.38 -28.65
CA GLY A 33 -13.06 -6.80 -28.31
C GLY A 33 -12.43 -7.21 -26.97
N ARG A 34 -11.80 -6.30 -26.22
CA ARG A 34 -11.29 -6.55 -24.87
C ARG A 34 -12.22 -6.02 -23.79
N ALA A 35 -12.02 -6.49 -22.54
CA ALA A 35 -12.88 -6.14 -21.39
C ALA A 35 -12.83 -4.67 -20.94
N GLY A 36 -11.98 -3.84 -21.58
CA GLY A 36 -11.74 -2.45 -21.20
C GLY A 36 -10.86 -2.29 -19.96
N TRP A 37 -10.35 -1.08 -19.75
CA TRP A 37 -9.57 -0.72 -18.57
C TRP A 37 -9.97 0.67 -18.08
N SER A 38 -10.18 0.80 -16.77
CA SER A 38 -10.64 2.04 -16.13
C SER A 38 -9.60 3.15 -16.21
N HIS A 39 -10.03 4.34 -16.65
CA HIS A 39 -9.19 5.55 -16.67
C HIS A 39 -8.76 5.95 -15.25
N TRP A 40 -9.63 5.79 -14.25
CA TRP A 40 -9.33 6.06 -12.86
C TRP A 40 -8.14 5.22 -12.34
N ARG A 41 -8.09 3.92 -12.66
CA ARG A 41 -6.97 3.06 -12.29
C ARG A 41 -5.67 3.54 -12.93
N THR A 42 -5.72 3.95 -14.19
CA THR A 42 -4.55 4.50 -14.90
C THR A 42 -4.09 5.82 -14.26
N ALA A 43 -5.02 6.72 -13.93
CA ALA A 43 -4.71 7.97 -13.26
C ALA A 43 -4.10 7.73 -11.87
N SER A 44 -4.69 6.84 -11.07
CA SER A 44 -4.18 6.49 -9.75
C SER A 44 -2.76 5.92 -9.80
N PHE A 45 -2.49 5.00 -10.73
CA PHE A 45 -1.14 4.46 -10.93
C PHE A 45 -0.15 5.54 -11.38
N GLY A 46 -0.58 6.43 -12.27
CA GLY A 46 0.21 7.59 -12.72
C GLY A 46 0.55 8.54 -11.57
N VAL A 47 -0.42 8.84 -10.69
CA VAL A 47 -0.16 9.65 -9.49
C VAL A 47 0.85 8.94 -8.57
N GLY A 48 0.69 7.63 -8.33
CA GLY A 48 1.63 6.87 -7.51
C GLY A 48 3.06 6.89 -8.06
N THR A 49 3.24 6.70 -9.37
CA THR A 49 4.57 6.78 -10.01
C THR A 49 5.14 8.19 -10.01
N ALA A 50 4.29 9.23 -10.17
CA ALA A 50 4.72 10.63 -10.10
C ALA A 50 5.19 10.99 -8.68
N LEU A 51 4.47 10.58 -7.64
CA LEU A 51 4.88 10.79 -6.25
C LEU A 51 6.20 10.07 -5.93
N LEU A 52 6.39 8.86 -6.45
CA LEU A 52 7.66 8.15 -6.32
C LEU A 52 8.80 8.91 -7.02
N ALA A 53 8.57 9.40 -8.23
CA ALA A 53 9.56 10.22 -8.95
C ALA A 53 9.91 11.51 -8.18
N VAL A 54 8.91 12.21 -7.64
CA VAL A 54 9.12 13.42 -6.82
C VAL A 54 9.96 13.10 -5.58
N ALA A 55 9.70 11.97 -4.91
CA ALA A 55 10.45 11.55 -3.75
C ALA A 55 11.93 11.25 -4.08
N LEU A 56 12.19 10.63 -5.24
CA LEU A 56 13.54 10.31 -5.69
C LEU A 56 14.32 11.54 -6.21
N LEU A 57 13.60 12.56 -6.71
CA LEU A 57 14.19 13.82 -7.14
C LEU A 57 14.58 14.75 -5.97
N ARG A 58 13.96 14.58 -4.82
CA ARG A 58 14.25 15.39 -3.63
C ARG A 58 15.34 14.74 -2.80
N PRO A 59 16.52 15.34 -2.70
CA PRO A 59 17.55 14.81 -1.82
C PRO A 59 17.13 14.99 -0.35
N ALA A 60 17.25 13.93 0.45
CA ALA A 60 17.01 13.96 1.89
C ALA A 60 18.29 14.38 2.63
N HIS A 61 18.68 15.65 2.51
CA HIS A 61 19.88 16.17 3.17
C HIS A 61 19.68 16.46 4.66
N ASP A 62 18.43 16.57 5.10
CA ASP A 62 18.04 16.82 6.48
C ASP A 62 16.86 15.92 6.92
N LEU A 63 16.53 15.98 8.21
CA LEU A 63 15.43 15.19 8.78
C LEU A 63 14.09 15.50 8.11
N VAL A 64 13.79 16.76 7.79
CA VAL A 64 12.52 17.17 7.17
C VAL A 64 12.41 16.57 5.77
N GLY A 65 13.50 16.64 4.97
CA GLY A 65 13.56 16.00 3.65
C GLY A 65 13.41 14.48 3.72
N HIS A 66 14.01 13.85 4.73
CA HIS A 66 13.87 12.40 4.97
C HIS A 66 12.42 12.01 5.32
N VAL A 67 11.76 12.78 6.18
CA VAL A 67 10.34 12.53 6.53
C VAL A 67 9.43 12.73 5.31
N TRP A 68 9.66 13.78 4.48
CA TRP A 68 8.96 13.92 3.22
C TRP A 68 9.14 12.70 2.31
N GLN A 69 10.37 12.24 2.18
CA GLN A 69 10.68 11.08 1.34
C GLN A 69 9.99 9.82 1.87
N HIS A 70 10.01 9.61 3.20
CA HIS A 70 9.28 8.53 3.85
C HIS A 70 7.78 8.56 3.55
N LEU A 71 7.12 9.72 3.73
CA LEU A 71 5.67 9.88 3.52
C LEU A 71 5.28 9.62 2.05
N LEU A 72 6.10 10.13 1.12
CA LEU A 72 5.86 9.92 -0.30
C LEU A 72 6.08 8.46 -0.70
N VAL A 73 7.21 7.85 -0.31
CA VAL A 73 7.62 6.50 -0.73
C VAL A 73 6.89 5.42 0.06
N GLY A 74 6.69 5.62 1.36
CA GLY A 74 6.13 4.61 2.27
C GLY A 74 4.60 4.63 2.37
N MET A 75 3.94 5.73 2.00
CA MET A 75 2.49 5.87 2.20
C MET A 75 1.75 6.30 0.93
N LEU A 76 2.02 7.49 0.39
CA LEU A 76 1.22 8.08 -0.69
C LEU A 76 1.44 7.40 -2.05
N ALA A 77 2.70 7.16 -2.45
CA ALA A 77 2.99 6.48 -3.71
C ALA A 77 2.45 5.03 -3.72
N PRO A 78 2.68 4.20 -2.68
CA PRO A 78 2.09 2.87 -2.58
C PRO A 78 0.57 2.86 -2.72
N LEU A 79 -0.13 3.79 -2.08
CA LEU A 79 -1.59 3.90 -2.19
C LEU A 79 -2.02 4.14 -3.64
N GLY A 80 -1.39 5.08 -4.33
CA GLY A 80 -1.67 5.36 -5.75
C GLY A 80 -1.39 4.15 -6.66
N LEU A 81 -0.25 3.49 -6.44
CA LEU A 81 0.15 2.29 -7.21
C LEU A 81 -0.84 1.14 -7.02
N VAL A 82 -1.22 0.87 -5.77
CA VAL A 82 -2.14 -0.23 -5.40
C VAL A 82 -3.53 -0.02 -5.98
N LEU A 83 -4.07 1.21 -5.91
CA LEU A 83 -5.41 1.52 -6.46
C LEU A 83 -5.44 1.42 -7.99
N GLY A 84 -4.30 1.51 -8.65
CA GLY A 84 -4.14 1.18 -10.06
C GLY A 84 -4.42 -0.27 -10.43
N ALA A 85 -4.50 -1.19 -9.45
CA ALA A 85 -4.71 -2.63 -9.68
C ALA A 85 -3.71 -3.25 -10.68
N PRO A 86 -2.39 -3.06 -10.48
CA PRO A 86 -1.38 -3.55 -11.42
C PRO A 86 -1.34 -5.07 -11.52
N GLY A 87 -1.65 -5.79 -10.45
CA GLY A 87 -1.74 -7.26 -10.45
C GLY A 87 -2.85 -7.76 -11.38
N THR A 88 -4.04 -7.15 -11.33
CA THR A 88 -5.15 -7.48 -12.24
C THR A 88 -4.79 -7.16 -13.69
N LEU A 89 -4.13 -6.03 -13.94
CA LEU A 89 -3.70 -5.66 -15.29
C LEU A 89 -2.66 -6.65 -15.82
N ALA A 90 -1.67 -7.00 -15.01
CA ALA A 90 -0.64 -7.98 -15.37
C ALA A 90 -1.28 -9.34 -15.71
N LEU A 91 -2.19 -9.84 -14.86
CA LEU A 91 -2.90 -11.11 -15.10
C LEU A 91 -3.72 -11.12 -16.40
N ARG A 92 -4.20 -9.95 -16.85
CA ARG A 92 -4.94 -9.82 -18.12
C ARG A 92 -4.03 -9.72 -19.36
N THR A 93 -2.75 -9.39 -19.17
CA THR A 93 -1.80 -9.17 -20.27
C THR A 93 -0.85 -10.33 -20.49
N VAL A 94 -0.56 -11.12 -19.44
CA VAL A 94 0.33 -12.27 -19.54
C VAL A 94 -0.39 -13.52 -20.11
N PRO A 95 0.37 -14.46 -20.71
CA PRO A 95 -0.21 -15.73 -21.14
C PRO A 95 -0.88 -16.49 -19.99
N PRO A 96 -1.95 -17.26 -20.24
CA PRO A 96 -2.70 -17.97 -19.18
C PRO A 96 -1.85 -18.92 -18.32
N ARG A 97 -0.78 -19.48 -18.88
CA ARG A 97 0.17 -20.34 -18.12
C ARG A 97 0.88 -19.54 -17.03
N VAL A 98 1.38 -18.36 -17.37
CA VAL A 98 2.07 -17.45 -16.43
C VAL A 98 1.09 -16.93 -15.37
N GLY A 99 -0.12 -16.51 -15.77
CA GLY A 99 -1.16 -16.06 -14.86
C GLY A 99 -1.55 -17.15 -13.84
N ARG A 100 -1.70 -18.41 -14.27
CA ARG A 100 -1.98 -19.53 -13.37
C ARG A 100 -0.84 -19.80 -12.40
N ALA A 101 0.41 -19.68 -12.85
CA ALA A 101 1.59 -19.85 -11.98
C ALA A 101 1.64 -18.74 -10.92
N ALA A 102 1.42 -17.48 -11.30
CA ALA A 102 1.37 -16.35 -10.38
C ALA A 102 0.24 -16.52 -9.34
N LEU A 103 -0.95 -16.94 -9.74
CA LEU A 103 -2.06 -17.20 -8.81
C LEU A 103 -1.77 -18.38 -7.87
N ARG A 104 -1.07 -19.42 -8.32
CA ARG A 104 -0.62 -20.51 -7.43
C ARG A 104 0.38 -20.02 -6.39
N LEU A 105 1.32 -19.17 -6.78
CA LEU A 105 2.28 -18.56 -5.86
C LEU A 105 1.56 -17.68 -4.82
N LEU A 106 0.60 -16.86 -5.24
CA LEU A 106 -0.21 -16.05 -4.32
C LEU A 106 -1.03 -16.90 -3.32
N ARG A 107 -1.41 -18.13 -3.70
CA ARG A 107 -2.13 -19.06 -2.79
C ARG A 107 -1.21 -19.81 -1.83
N HIS A 108 0.09 -19.67 -1.95
CA HIS A 108 1.03 -20.31 -1.04
C HIS A 108 0.89 -19.71 0.38
N PRO A 109 0.97 -20.52 1.46
CA PRO A 109 0.78 -20.03 2.83
C PRO A 109 1.77 -18.92 3.22
N VAL A 110 3.00 -18.97 2.73
CA VAL A 110 3.99 -17.90 2.95
C VAL A 110 3.50 -16.57 2.34
N ALA A 111 2.93 -16.60 1.14
CA ALA A 111 2.37 -15.40 0.52
C ALA A 111 1.17 -14.88 1.31
N ALA A 112 0.34 -15.77 1.86
CA ALA A 112 -0.79 -15.39 2.70
C ALA A 112 -0.34 -14.67 3.98
N VAL A 113 0.71 -15.15 4.64
CA VAL A 113 1.31 -14.50 5.81
C VAL A 113 1.98 -13.19 5.42
N ALA A 114 2.80 -13.18 4.36
CA ALA A 114 3.54 -11.99 3.93
C ALA A 114 2.60 -10.83 3.53
N THR A 115 1.41 -11.15 3.02
CA THR A 115 0.41 -10.17 2.56
C THR A 115 -0.73 -9.94 3.55
N HIS A 116 -0.62 -10.47 4.78
CA HIS A 116 -1.60 -10.23 5.82
C HIS A 116 -1.52 -8.78 6.34
N PRO A 117 -2.64 -8.10 6.66
CA PRO A 117 -2.62 -6.72 7.15
C PRO A 117 -1.73 -6.51 8.37
N VAL A 118 -1.69 -7.48 9.31
CA VAL A 118 -0.82 -7.41 10.49
C VAL A 118 0.65 -7.46 10.10
N THR A 119 1.04 -8.28 9.12
CA THR A 119 2.43 -8.30 8.62
C THR A 119 2.78 -6.97 7.98
N GLY A 120 1.88 -6.39 7.18
CA GLY A 120 2.05 -5.06 6.61
C GLY A 120 2.24 -3.99 7.69
N LEU A 121 1.43 -4.01 8.76
CA LEU A 121 1.57 -3.13 9.91
C LEU A 121 2.94 -3.28 10.58
N LEU A 122 3.36 -4.52 10.85
CA LEU A 122 4.66 -4.77 11.49
C LEU A 122 5.84 -4.29 10.63
N LEU A 123 5.75 -4.45 9.32
CA LEU A 123 6.78 -3.96 8.40
C LEU A 123 6.81 -2.43 8.33
N THR A 124 5.65 -1.76 8.26
CA THR A 124 5.58 -0.29 8.17
C THR A 124 5.90 0.35 9.51
N ALA A 125 5.13 0.08 10.56
CA ALA A 125 5.33 0.66 11.88
C ALA A 125 6.65 0.18 12.50
N GLY A 126 6.94 -1.13 12.47
CA GLY A 126 8.18 -1.68 13.00
C GLY A 126 9.42 -1.11 12.32
N GLY A 127 9.43 -1.00 10.99
CA GLY A 127 10.49 -0.35 10.22
C GLY A 127 10.68 1.12 10.61
N LEU A 128 9.58 1.84 10.81
CA LEU A 128 9.58 3.24 11.20
C LEU A 128 10.15 3.45 12.62
N TYR A 129 9.72 2.64 13.57
CA TYR A 129 10.25 2.68 14.94
C TYR A 129 11.72 2.27 14.98
N LEU A 130 12.09 1.21 14.25
CA LEU A 130 13.48 0.79 14.14
C LEU A 130 14.36 1.92 13.58
N LEU A 131 13.90 2.63 12.56
CA LEU A 131 14.64 3.73 11.95
C LEU A 131 14.87 4.88 12.93
N HIS A 132 13.86 5.29 13.71
CA HIS A 132 13.91 6.51 14.52
C HIS A 132 14.32 6.27 15.98
N LEU A 133 14.13 5.05 16.53
CA LEU A 133 14.51 4.73 17.92
C LEU A 133 15.88 4.04 18.03
N THR A 134 16.57 3.82 16.90
CA THR A 134 17.90 3.22 16.87
C THR A 134 18.87 4.12 16.09
N PRO A 135 20.19 3.87 16.15
CA PRO A 135 21.18 4.61 15.35
C PRO A 135 21.03 4.45 13.83
N LEU A 136 20.03 3.68 13.36
CA LEU A 136 19.82 3.36 11.95
C LEU A 136 19.64 4.62 11.10
N TYR A 137 18.87 5.61 11.57
CA TYR A 137 18.70 6.88 10.84
C TYR A 137 20.05 7.57 10.60
N ARG A 138 20.89 7.67 11.62
CA ARG A 138 22.25 8.25 11.50
C ARG A 138 23.11 7.48 10.50
N ALA A 139 23.02 6.15 10.51
CA ALA A 139 23.73 5.30 9.55
C ALA A 139 23.29 5.53 8.11
N THR A 140 22.01 5.83 7.86
CA THR A 140 21.51 6.16 6.50
C THR A 140 22.08 7.47 5.97
N LEU A 141 22.45 8.42 6.81
CA LEU A 141 23.06 9.70 6.40
C LEU A 141 24.48 9.53 5.88
N THR A 142 25.20 8.51 6.35
CA THR A 142 26.60 8.25 6.00
C THR A 142 26.79 7.15 4.96
N HIS A 143 25.76 6.31 4.75
CA HIS A 143 25.83 5.16 3.84
C HIS A 143 24.71 5.20 2.81
N PRO A 144 24.95 5.71 1.59
CA PRO A 144 23.94 5.84 0.55
C PRO A 144 23.25 4.50 0.19
N GLY A 145 24.00 3.39 0.22
CA GLY A 145 23.43 2.07 -0.04
C GLY A 145 22.42 1.65 1.02
N LEU A 146 22.69 1.94 2.31
CA LEU A 146 21.74 1.68 3.39
C LEU A 146 20.49 2.56 3.26
N HIS A 147 20.66 3.83 2.90
CA HIS A 147 19.52 4.71 2.61
C HIS A 147 18.63 4.14 1.51
N ALA A 148 19.22 3.65 0.41
CA ALA A 148 18.46 3.02 -0.68
C ALA A 148 17.71 1.75 -0.22
N VAL A 149 18.33 0.92 0.62
CA VAL A 149 17.68 -0.27 1.20
C VAL A 149 16.50 0.12 2.09
N VAL A 150 16.65 1.14 2.93
CA VAL A 150 15.56 1.66 3.78
C VAL A 150 14.41 2.21 2.94
N LEU A 151 14.69 2.97 1.87
CA LEU A 151 13.66 3.45 0.94
C LEU A 151 12.93 2.30 0.25
N LEU A 152 13.65 1.30 -0.21
CA LEU A 152 13.05 0.11 -0.84
C LEU A 152 12.18 -0.65 0.15
N HIS A 153 12.64 -0.79 1.41
CA HIS A 153 11.86 -1.39 2.48
C HIS A 153 10.54 -0.63 2.69
N PHE A 154 10.57 0.69 2.83
CA PHE A 154 9.37 1.50 3.02
C PHE A 154 8.41 1.42 1.83
N LEU A 155 8.93 1.43 0.60
CA LEU A 155 8.12 1.26 -0.60
C LEU A 155 7.41 -0.10 -0.60
N ALA A 156 8.15 -1.17 -0.33
CA ALA A 156 7.62 -2.53 -0.31
C ALA A 156 6.63 -2.73 0.85
N ALA A 157 6.97 -2.28 2.06
CA ALA A 157 6.12 -2.38 3.25
C ALA A 157 4.82 -1.60 3.07
N GLY A 158 4.90 -0.34 2.61
CA GLY A 158 3.75 0.50 2.31
C GLY A 158 2.87 -0.05 1.19
N TYR A 159 3.48 -0.65 0.15
CA TYR A 159 2.74 -1.32 -0.92
C TYR A 159 1.97 -2.54 -0.38
N VAL A 160 2.62 -3.42 0.38
CA VAL A 160 1.99 -4.59 1.00
C VAL A 160 0.87 -4.16 1.95
N PHE A 161 1.11 -3.15 2.79
CA PHE A 161 0.11 -2.62 3.72
C PHE A 161 -1.10 -2.03 2.98
N SER A 162 -0.89 -1.11 2.05
CA SER A 162 -1.96 -0.50 1.26
C SER A 162 -2.76 -1.53 0.48
N TRP A 163 -2.07 -2.53 -0.10
CA TRP A 163 -2.70 -3.63 -0.82
C TRP A 163 -3.53 -4.53 0.11
N ALA A 164 -3.02 -4.86 1.30
CA ALA A 164 -3.73 -5.66 2.28
C ALA A 164 -4.98 -4.96 2.83
N ILE A 165 -4.90 -3.63 3.06
CA ILE A 165 -6.02 -2.82 3.57
C ILE A 165 -7.06 -2.54 2.49
N ALA A 166 -6.69 -1.97 1.34
CA ALA A 166 -7.62 -1.41 0.36
C ALA A 166 -7.40 -1.88 -1.09
N GLY A 167 -6.40 -2.72 -1.37
CA GLY A 167 -6.04 -3.10 -2.74
C GLY A 167 -7.20 -3.77 -3.50
N PRO A 168 -7.47 -3.39 -4.75
CA PRO A 168 -8.49 -4.03 -5.58
C PRO A 168 -8.03 -5.34 -6.25
N ASP A 169 -6.74 -5.63 -6.23
CA ASP A 169 -6.14 -6.82 -6.83
C ASP A 169 -6.51 -8.10 -6.07
N PRO A 170 -6.58 -9.26 -6.73
CA PRO A 170 -6.83 -10.53 -6.06
C PRO A 170 -5.72 -10.84 -5.04
N GLY A 171 -6.13 -11.27 -3.86
CA GLY A 171 -5.23 -11.68 -2.78
C GLY A 171 -5.58 -13.07 -2.26
N PRO A 172 -4.63 -13.75 -1.57
CA PRO A 172 -4.84 -15.12 -1.12
C PRO A 172 -5.99 -15.23 -0.12
N HIS A 173 -5.87 -14.68 1.05
CA HIS A 173 -6.90 -14.69 2.09
C HIS A 173 -7.06 -13.27 2.62
N ARG A 174 -8.11 -12.57 2.15
CA ARG A 174 -8.41 -11.22 2.64
C ARG A 174 -9.26 -11.30 3.90
N PRO A 175 -8.77 -10.80 5.03
CA PRO A 175 -9.57 -10.69 6.24
C PRO A 175 -10.78 -9.78 6.02
N GLY A 176 -11.80 -9.96 6.86
CA GLY A 176 -12.97 -9.08 6.88
C GLY A 176 -12.62 -7.61 7.11
N VAL A 177 -13.53 -6.72 6.72
CA VAL A 177 -13.36 -5.27 6.90
C VAL A 177 -13.09 -4.87 8.36
N PRO A 178 -13.75 -5.48 9.39
CA PRO A 178 -13.47 -5.10 10.77
C PRO A 178 -12.01 -5.26 11.16
N LEU A 179 -11.37 -6.39 10.82
CA LEU A 179 -9.96 -6.60 11.12
C LEU A 179 -9.07 -5.58 10.40
N ARG A 180 -9.37 -5.28 9.13
CA ARG A 180 -8.60 -4.27 8.37
C ARG A 180 -8.72 -2.88 8.97
N LEU A 181 -9.89 -2.50 9.49
CA LEU A 181 -10.10 -1.24 10.20
C LEU A 181 -9.35 -1.20 11.54
N VAL A 182 -9.36 -2.29 12.30
CA VAL A 182 -8.59 -2.39 13.55
C VAL A 182 -7.09 -2.24 13.27
N VAL A 183 -6.58 -2.95 12.27
CA VAL A 183 -5.15 -2.87 11.88
C VAL A 183 -4.79 -1.48 11.38
N LEU A 184 -5.65 -0.83 10.60
CA LEU A 184 -5.47 0.56 10.17
C LEU A 184 -5.46 1.52 11.36
N GLY A 185 -6.40 1.37 12.32
CA GLY A 185 -6.42 2.18 13.53
C GLY A 185 -5.16 2.01 14.38
N LEU A 186 -4.61 0.79 14.46
CA LEU A 186 -3.31 0.56 15.12
C LEU A 186 -2.15 1.22 14.36
N SER A 187 -2.21 1.26 13.02
CA SER A 187 -1.22 1.99 12.21
C SER A 187 -1.24 3.49 12.51
N VAL A 188 -2.44 4.10 12.50
CA VAL A 188 -2.65 5.51 12.85
C VAL A 188 -2.08 5.79 14.24
N ALA A 189 -2.43 4.99 15.24
CA ALA A 189 -1.95 5.18 16.62
C ALA A 189 -0.42 5.06 16.71
N ALA A 190 0.18 4.07 16.06
CA ALA A 190 1.64 3.90 16.06
C ALA A 190 2.35 5.07 15.39
N HIS A 191 1.87 5.49 14.21
CA HIS A 191 2.46 6.60 13.46
C HIS A 191 2.34 7.93 14.22
N ALA A 192 1.15 8.26 14.73
CA ALA A 192 0.91 9.45 15.53
C ALA A 192 1.75 9.46 16.83
N THR A 193 1.86 8.33 17.52
CA THR A 193 2.70 8.20 18.73
C THR A 193 4.16 8.52 18.44
N LEU A 194 4.72 7.97 17.36
CA LEU A 194 6.11 8.26 17.00
C LEU A 194 6.29 9.75 16.64
N ALA A 195 5.36 10.35 15.89
CA ALA A 195 5.42 11.76 15.58
C ALA A 195 5.38 12.64 16.85
N GLN A 196 4.56 12.27 17.85
CA GLN A 196 4.51 12.96 19.13
C GLN A 196 5.79 12.79 19.94
N LEU A 197 6.38 11.60 19.97
CA LEU A 197 7.68 11.35 20.62
C LEU A 197 8.80 12.19 19.98
N MET A 198 8.80 12.30 18.64
CA MET A 198 9.71 13.18 17.92
C MET A 198 9.49 14.66 18.30
N TYR A 199 8.23 15.10 18.32
CA TYR A 199 7.88 16.49 18.68
C TYR A 199 8.31 16.85 20.09
N ALA A 200 8.16 15.92 21.05
CA ALA A 200 8.58 16.06 22.43
C ALA A 200 10.13 15.97 22.63
N GLY A 201 10.88 15.66 21.59
CA GLY A 201 12.34 15.49 21.68
C GLY A 201 12.78 14.22 22.42
N LEU A 202 11.90 13.21 22.50
CA LEU A 202 12.16 11.93 23.17
C LEU A 202 12.81 10.89 22.25
N VAL A 203 13.12 11.28 21.02
CA VAL A 203 13.80 10.44 20.03
C VAL A 203 15.20 10.96 19.81
N ASP A 204 16.22 10.09 19.94
CA ASP A 204 17.63 10.45 19.72
C ASP A 204 17.96 10.55 18.22
N VAL A 205 17.41 11.57 17.58
CA VAL A 205 17.73 11.93 16.19
C VAL A 205 18.64 13.16 16.21
N ALA A 206 19.82 13.07 15.55
CA ALA A 206 20.77 14.16 15.47
C ALA A 206 20.23 15.29 14.55
N ALA A 207 19.29 16.09 15.08
CA ALA A 207 18.73 17.25 14.40
C ALA A 207 18.49 18.39 15.41
N PRO A 208 18.58 19.65 14.98
CA PRO A 208 18.16 20.80 15.79
C PRO A 208 16.67 20.69 16.19
N ALA A 209 16.33 21.20 17.39
CA ALA A 209 15.00 21.04 17.98
C ALA A 209 13.86 21.62 17.07
N ASP A 210 14.13 22.73 16.39
CA ASP A 210 13.19 23.33 15.43
C ASP A 210 12.95 22.42 14.23
N ARG A 211 13.99 21.80 13.68
CA ARG A 211 13.88 20.84 12.58
C ARG A 211 13.19 19.56 13.01
N LEU A 212 13.46 19.08 14.21
CA LEU A 212 12.79 17.90 14.77
C LEU A 212 11.28 18.14 14.92
N ARG A 213 10.87 19.30 15.46
CA ARG A 213 9.45 19.66 15.57
C ARG A 213 8.79 19.84 14.21
N THR A 214 9.47 20.48 13.24
CA THR A 214 8.95 20.62 11.89
C THR A 214 8.74 19.26 11.23
N ALA A 215 9.72 18.36 11.32
CA ALA A 215 9.63 17.00 10.79
C ALA A 215 8.50 16.20 11.46
N ALA A 216 8.36 16.30 12.80
CA ALA A 216 7.31 15.64 13.56
C ALA A 216 5.91 16.15 13.18
N THR A 217 5.76 17.47 13.04
CA THR A 217 4.50 18.10 12.61
C THR A 217 4.11 17.64 11.21
N LEU A 218 5.08 17.61 10.28
CA LEU A 218 4.87 17.12 8.93
C LEU A 218 4.45 15.64 8.93
N MET A 219 5.17 14.82 9.69
CA MET A 219 4.89 13.40 9.85
C MET A 219 3.49 13.17 10.38
N TYR A 220 3.07 13.92 11.39
CA TYR A 220 1.73 13.82 11.98
C TYR A 220 0.64 14.14 10.95
N TYR A 221 0.61 15.35 10.39
CA TYR A 221 -0.50 15.80 9.54
C TYR A 221 -0.54 15.13 8.17
N VAL A 222 0.60 14.96 7.51
CA VAL A 222 0.62 14.33 6.18
C VAL A 222 0.46 12.81 6.31
N GLY A 223 0.95 12.22 7.42
CA GLY A 223 0.71 10.82 7.74
C GLY A 223 -0.78 10.54 7.96
N ASP A 224 -1.43 11.34 8.83
CA ASP A 224 -2.88 11.24 9.07
C ASP A 224 -3.67 11.38 7.75
N LEU A 225 -3.31 12.34 6.89
CA LEU A 225 -3.94 12.48 5.57
C LEU A 225 -3.80 11.21 4.73
N ALA A 226 -2.61 10.61 4.68
CA ALA A 226 -2.39 9.39 3.92
C ALA A 226 -3.22 8.21 4.47
N GLU A 227 -3.34 8.09 5.79
CA GLU A 227 -4.13 7.05 6.46
C GLU A 227 -5.63 7.27 6.27
N ILE A 228 -6.12 8.52 6.29
CA ILE A 228 -7.51 8.87 5.93
C ILE A 228 -7.80 8.49 4.47
N LEU A 229 -6.89 8.80 3.55
CA LEU A 229 -7.03 8.40 2.15
C LEU A 229 -7.07 6.88 1.99
N LEU A 230 -6.27 6.13 2.77
CA LEU A 230 -6.29 4.67 2.78
C LEU A 230 -7.61 4.13 3.37
N ALA A 231 -8.16 4.76 4.41
CA ALA A 231 -9.47 4.42 4.96
C ALA A 231 -10.58 4.65 3.92
N LEU A 232 -10.57 5.78 3.24
CA LEU A 232 -11.52 6.09 2.16
C LEU A 232 -11.39 5.09 1.01
N ALA A 233 -10.17 4.72 0.64
CA ALA A 233 -9.92 3.70 -0.38
C ALA A 233 -10.46 2.32 0.06
N LEU A 234 -10.31 1.95 1.33
CA LEU A 234 -10.91 0.72 1.88
C LEU A 234 -12.43 0.74 1.72
N LEU A 235 -13.09 1.84 2.07
CA LEU A 235 -14.55 1.98 1.95
C LEU A 235 -15.00 1.96 0.48
N ALA A 236 -14.28 2.65 -0.41
CA ALA A 236 -14.58 2.70 -1.84
C ALA A 236 -14.38 1.34 -2.55
N THR A 237 -13.45 0.53 -2.06
CA THR A 237 -13.17 -0.80 -2.62
C THR A 237 -13.96 -1.91 -1.91
N TRP A 238 -14.69 -1.58 -0.87
CA TRP A 238 -15.50 -2.55 -0.14
C TRP A 238 -16.65 -3.06 -1.01
N ARG A 239 -16.73 -4.38 -1.11
CA ARG A 239 -17.87 -5.09 -1.71
C ARG A 239 -18.52 -5.90 -0.58
N PRO A 240 -19.78 -5.60 -0.20
CA PRO A 240 -20.50 -6.42 0.77
C PRO A 240 -20.57 -7.86 0.24
N THR A 241 -20.23 -8.83 1.09
CA THR A 241 -20.46 -10.23 0.77
C THR A 241 -21.99 -10.44 0.74
N PRO A 242 -22.58 -10.99 -0.33
CA PRO A 242 -23.98 -11.32 -0.32
C PRO A 242 -24.27 -12.20 0.90
N ARG A 243 -25.26 -11.79 1.69
CA ARG A 243 -25.74 -12.61 2.80
C ARG A 243 -26.22 -13.92 2.18
N ARG A 244 -25.56 -15.03 2.48
CA ARG A 244 -26.13 -16.35 2.15
C ARG A 244 -27.41 -16.43 2.95
N ASP A 245 -28.54 -16.27 2.28
CA ASP A 245 -29.82 -16.57 2.85
C ASP A 245 -29.74 -18.01 3.37
N ARG A 246 -29.88 -18.18 4.69
CA ARG A 246 -30.03 -19.51 5.25
C ARG A 246 -31.21 -20.14 4.52
N PRO A 247 -31.07 -21.38 4.01
CA PRO A 247 -32.21 -22.07 3.48
C PRO A 247 -33.31 -22.00 4.53
N THR A 248 -34.47 -21.45 4.17
CA THR A 248 -35.64 -21.50 5.04
C THR A 248 -35.88 -22.97 5.34
N PRO A 249 -35.98 -23.38 6.63
CA PRO A 249 -36.30 -24.76 6.95
C PRO A 249 -37.58 -25.13 6.20
N ASP A 250 -37.52 -26.19 5.39
CA ASP A 250 -38.67 -26.71 4.67
C ASP A 250 -39.86 -26.75 5.62
N ARG A 251 -40.88 -25.95 5.30
CA ARG A 251 -42.16 -26.03 5.98
C ARG A 251 -42.66 -27.45 5.70
N PRO A 252 -42.90 -28.30 6.72
CA PRO A 252 -43.41 -29.63 6.47
C PRO A 252 -44.73 -29.51 5.68
N GLU A 253 -44.72 -30.10 4.49
CA GLU A 253 -45.93 -30.20 3.66
C GLU A 253 -47.04 -30.77 4.49
N ARG A 254 -48.10 -30.00 4.71
CA ARG A 254 -49.34 -30.50 5.31
C ARG A 254 -49.89 -31.59 4.39
N ARG A 255 -49.71 -32.84 4.77
CA ARG A 255 -50.37 -33.96 4.11
C ARG A 255 -51.89 -33.68 4.04
N PRO A 256 -52.53 -33.82 2.88
CA PRO A 256 -53.99 -33.68 2.78
C PRO A 256 -54.64 -34.73 3.69
N ARG A 257 -55.57 -34.30 4.56
CA ARG A 257 -56.41 -35.21 5.35
C ARG A 257 -57.24 -36.06 4.37
N ALA A 258 -57.02 -37.37 4.44
CA ALA A 258 -57.90 -38.32 3.77
C ALA A 258 -59.35 -38.13 4.25
N VAL A 259 -60.24 -37.74 3.33
CA VAL A 259 -61.68 -37.72 3.59
C VAL A 259 -62.17 -39.16 3.56
N VAL A 260 -62.40 -39.71 4.73
CA VAL A 260 -63.15 -40.97 4.86
C VAL A 260 -64.61 -40.68 4.53
N ARG A 261 -65.10 -41.17 3.41
CA ARG A 261 -66.55 -41.23 3.12
C ARG A 261 -67.08 -42.47 3.81
N ALA A 262 -68.13 -42.30 4.64
CA ALA A 262 -68.99 -43.31 5.14
C ALA A 262 -70.07 -43.69 4.08
#